data_e55fe74ff6b56fc841fe0802889cd35b
#
_entry.id   e55fe74ff6b56fc841fe0802889cd35b
#
_cell.length_a   1.000
_cell.length_b   1.000
_cell.length_c   1.000
_cell.angle_alpha   90.00
_cell.angle_beta   90.00
_cell.angle_gamma   90.00
#
_symmetry.space_group_name_H-M   'P 1'
#
loop_
_entity.id
_entity.type
_entity.pdbx_description
1 polymer ?
#
loop_
_entity_poly.entity_id
_entity_poly.type
_entity_poly.pdbx_seq_one_letter_code
_entity_poly.pdbx_strand_id
1 'polypeptide(L)'
;MLPSRDLPRDLPRDLPLDLPLVVAACEALVGDARSGFGGRRSAVARRLAWAFLTCLAFTGCGDGGDGAGANSPASSGTEQQGSNADAAQATPLTVTTARVEVRRVRRTVAAVGTLFGFEEVTLTPKVEGRVVKIGCEVGDRVQPGAVLLEIDPNDHQLAVDESQRSLELELAKLGLERVPGPEFAIETLPSVIRAQLMLDNAQKRFERQRALIAKNVATQEVFEQAETELKVAEANLRQMRLDAQATLAAVRQRQATLEVARLRLAEAQVTAPRLTAMPELGATPVDYVVAQRLVSEGEMVRAFPSTPVLELVIDRILKLRARVPERFSSQIKVGQLVEVRVDAWPDTVFPASVTRLSPTVDARNRTFELEAAVPNPDRRLKAGGFAKAEIVVNDSAEAVTVPLEALIRFAGVNKVFRIDEGVAREALVELGGHGPGWIEVTRGLAAGDMVATSGVGQLADGRKLAQSPRAEPPAATRPPAATSPPAATSPPTETRAPAEAPRNPAPSTQGAAP
;
A
#
# COMPACT_ATOMS: atom_id res chain seq x y z
N MET A 1 40.17 -18.51 -8.08
CA MET A 1 40.37 -19.59 -9.05
C MET A 1 39.95 -20.92 -8.42
N LEU A 2 38.76 -21.35 -8.68
CA LEU A 2 38.22 -22.67 -8.35
C LEU A 2 37.35 -23.09 -9.55
N PRO A 3 37.37 -24.31 -10.00
CA PRO A 3 36.85 -24.71 -11.29
C PRO A 3 35.34 -25.01 -11.27
N SER A 4 34.70 -24.59 -12.34
CA SER A 4 33.34 -24.91 -12.76
C SER A 4 33.18 -26.42 -12.95
N ARG A 5 32.10 -26.99 -12.38
CA ARG A 5 31.63 -28.36 -12.71
C ARG A 5 30.45 -28.24 -13.65
N ASP A 6 30.63 -28.82 -14.80
CA ASP A 6 29.65 -29.06 -15.86
C ASP A 6 28.51 -29.95 -15.37
N LEU A 7 27.29 -29.55 -15.68
CA LEU A 7 26.07 -30.38 -15.61
C LEU A 7 25.72 -30.86 -17.03
N PRO A 8 25.38 -32.12 -17.23
CA PRO A 8 25.02 -32.62 -18.55
C PRO A 8 23.65 -32.16 -19.00
N ARG A 9 23.58 -31.60 -20.20
CA ARG A 9 22.38 -31.42 -21.02
C ARG A 9 22.12 -32.78 -21.65
N ASP A 10 20.94 -33.36 -21.34
CA ASP A 10 20.18 -34.26 -22.22
C ASP A 10 18.97 -34.80 -21.43
N LEU A 11 17.80 -34.24 -21.69
CA LEU A 11 16.51 -34.83 -21.35
C LEU A 11 15.66 -34.83 -22.61
N PRO A 12 15.14 -35.97 -23.04
CA PRO A 12 14.31 -36.08 -24.24
C PRO A 12 12.91 -35.52 -24.01
N ARG A 13 12.43 -34.75 -24.98
CA ARG A 13 11.03 -34.39 -25.21
C ARG A 13 10.33 -35.61 -25.79
N ASP A 14 9.13 -35.88 -25.32
CA ASP A 14 8.10 -36.80 -25.78
C ASP A 14 7.77 -37.93 -24.79
N LEU A 15 6.73 -37.66 -23.99
CA LEU A 15 5.91 -38.70 -23.36
C LEU A 15 4.44 -38.23 -23.35
N PRO A 16 3.51 -39.09 -23.82
CA PRO A 16 2.09 -38.78 -23.92
C PRO A 16 1.39 -38.81 -22.55
N LEU A 17 0.42 -37.90 -22.38
CA LEU A 17 -0.47 -37.82 -21.23
C LEU A 17 -1.46 -39.00 -21.21
N ASP A 18 -1.21 -39.98 -20.37
CA ASP A 18 -2.21 -40.97 -19.99
C ASP A 18 -2.82 -40.64 -18.61
N LEU A 19 -4.12 -40.49 -18.60
CA LEU A 19 -4.99 -39.97 -17.55
C LEU A 19 -5.56 -41.01 -16.54
N PRO A 20 -4.91 -42.12 -16.10
CA PRO A 20 -5.49 -42.86 -14.98
C PRO A 20 -4.66 -42.88 -13.68
N LEU A 21 -3.59 -42.09 -13.53
CA LEU A 21 -2.72 -42.17 -12.34
C LEU A 21 -3.02 -41.12 -11.24
N VAL A 22 -3.94 -40.22 -11.46
CA VAL A 22 -4.31 -39.16 -10.46
C VAL A 22 -5.43 -39.63 -9.51
N VAL A 23 -6.18 -40.68 -9.86
CA VAL A 23 -7.26 -41.19 -9.00
C VAL A 23 -6.75 -42.16 -7.92
N ALA A 24 -5.63 -42.80 -8.11
CA ALA A 24 -5.06 -43.76 -7.15
C ALA A 24 -4.30 -43.09 -5.97
N ALA A 25 -3.91 -41.83 -6.09
CA ALA A 25 -3.20 -41.11 -5.02
C ALA A 25 -4.14 -40.47 -3.96
N CYS A 26 -5.41 -40.34 -4.23
CA CYS A 26 -6.38 -39.79 -3.26
C CYS A 26 -7.01 -40.86 -2.33
N GLU A 27 -6.96 -42.16 -2.69
CA GLU A 27 -7.50 -43.22 -1.81
C GLU A 27 -6.51 -43.70 -0.74
N ALA A 28 -5.21 -43.47 -0.89
CA ALA A 28 -4.20 -43.85 0.10
C ALA A 28 -4.06 -42.91 1.29
N LEU A 29 -4.69 -41.71 1.26
CA LEU A 29 -4.63 -40.71 2.33
C LEU A 29 -5.84 -40.69 3.29
N VAL A 30 -6.80 -41.58 3.10
CA VAL A 30 -8.02 -41.71 3.94
C VAL A 30 -7.98 -42.95 4.86
N GLY A 31 -6.95 -43.79 4.76
CA GLY A 31 -6.88 -45.08 5.44
C GLY A 31 -6.31 -45.14 6.85
N ASP A 32 -5.69 -44.07 7.38
CA ASP A 32 -4.90 -44.18 8.62
C ASP A 32 -5.28 -43.20 9.75
N ALA A 33 -6.57 -43.04 9.98
CA ALA A 33 -7.09 -42.28 11.13
C ALA A 33 -8.23 -43.00 11.85
N ARG A 34 -8.03 -44.27 12.23
CA ARG A 34 -8.90 -44.97 13.17
C ARG A 34 -8.07 -45.68 14.26
N SER A 35 -7.62 -44.88 15.25
CA SER A 35 -7.51 -45.38 16.62
C SER A 35 -7.18 -44.19 17.55
N GLY A 36 -8.09 -43.90 18.50
CA GLY A 36 -7.78 -43.20 19.73
C GLY A 36 -8.22 -41.74 19.83
N PHE A 37 -9.31 -41.50 20.40
CA PHE A 37 -9.67 -40.62 21.51
C PHE A 37 -11.10 -40.11 21.42
N GLY A 38 -11.87 -40.47 22.43
CA GLY A 38 -13.26 -40.06 22.61
C GLY A 38 -13.41 -38.60 23.05
N GLY A 39 -14.59 -38.06 22.75
CA GLY A 39 -15.11 -36.97 23.53
C GLY A 39 -15.45 -35.68 22.81
N ARG A 40 -16.77 -35.45 22.69
CA ARG A 40 -17.46 -34.19 22.45
C ARG A 40 -17.72 -33.77 21.01
N ARG A 41 -18.88 -34.17 20.54
CA ARG A 41 -19.62 -33.75 19.35
C ARG A 41 -20.00 -32.25 19.47
N SER A 42 -19.55 -31.40 18.56
CA SER A 42 -20.08 -30.05 18.38
C SER A 42 -20.98 -29.99 17.14
N ALA A 43 -22.09 -29.28 17.28
CA ALA A 43 -23.29 -29.24 16.48
C ALA A 43 -23.20 -28.43 15.17
N VAL A 44 -22.10 -28.44 14.45
CA VAL A 44 -21.92 -27.63 13.22
C VAL A 44 -21.99 -28.46 11.91
N ALA A 45 -21.96 -29.80 12.00
CA ALA A 45 -21.96 -30.68 10.82
C ALA A 45 -23.34 -31.04 10.26
N ARG A 46 -24.44 -30.44 10.74
CA ARG A 46 -25.81 -30.79 10.33
C ARG A 46 -26.52 -29.80 9.40
N ARG A 47 -25.87 -28.74 8.90
CA ARG A 47 -26.52 -27.74 8.03
C ARG A 47 -26.10 -27.73 6.57
N LEU A 48 -25.26 -28.65 6.12
CA LEU A 48 -24.77 -28.71 4.72
C LEU A 48 -25.28 -29.91 3.90
N ALA A 49 -26.16 -30.76 4.46
CA ALA A 49 -26.70 -31.95 3.78
C ALA A 49 -28.13 -31.80 3.23
N TRP A 50 -28.75 -30.63 3.31
CA TRP A 50 -30.14 -30.41 2.88
C TRP A 50 -30.32 -29.50 1.65
N ALA A 51 -29.25 -29.09 0.96
CA ALA A 51 -29.33 -28.23 -0.23
C ALA A 51 -29.14 -28.96 -1.58
N PHE A 52 -29.01 -30.29 -1.61
CA PHE A 52 -28.75 -31.03 -2.85
C PHE A 52 -29.82 -32.04 -3.26
N LEU A 53 -31.04 -32.00 -2.65
CA LEU A 53 -32.08 -32.99 -2.96
C LEU A 53 -33.42 -32.42 -3.43
N THR A 54 -33.44 -31.26 -4.13
CA THR A 54 -34.67 -30.71 -4.72
C THR A 54 -34.45 -30.12 -6.11
N CYS A 55 -33.95 -30.92 -7.05
CA CYS A 55 -33.91 -30.55 -8.48
C CYS A 55 -33.89 -31.78 -9.39
N LEU A 56 -34.86 -32.72 -9.16
CA LEU A 56 -35.15 -33.79 -10.14
C LEU A 56 -36.56 -34.29 -9.89
N ALA A 57 -37.54 -33.67 -10.51
CA ALA A 57 -38.82 -34.24 -10.91
C ALA A 57 -39.75 -33.16 -11.46
N PHE A 58 -39.71 -32.93 -12.77
CA PHE A 58 -40.91 -32.53 -13.53
C PHE A 58 -40.57 -32.68 -15.02
N THR A 59 -40.62 -33.90 -15.51
CA THR A 59 -40.91 -34.27 -16.89
C THR A 59 -42.15 -35.10 -16.85
N GLY A 60 -43.22 -34.60 -17.47
CA GLY A 60 -44.49 -35.30 -17.58
C GLY A 60 -45.28 -34.75 -18.75
N CYS A 61 -45.33 -35.51 -19.81
CA CYS A 61 -46.16 -35.40 -21.01
C CYS A 61 -47.65 -35.28 -20.76
N GLY A 62 -48.36 -34.80 -21.83
CA GLY A 62 -49.80 -34.85 -21.98
C GLY A 62 -50.23 -33.89 -23.07
N ASP A 63 -50.24 -34.20 -24.21
CA ASP A 63 -51.00 -34.80 -25.30
C ASP A 63 -52.50 -34.52 -25.24
N GLY A 64 -53.06 -34.00 -26.40
CA GLY A 64 -54.39 -34.30 -26.86
C GLY A 64 -55.44 -33.21 -26.81
N GLY A 65 -56.00 -32.85 -27.95
CA GLY A 65 -57.41 -32.47 -28.01
C GLY A 65 -57.82 -31.41 -29.03
N ASP A 66 -58.12 -31.88 -30.18
CA ASP A 66 -58.90 -31.29 -31.27
C ASP A 66 -60.11 -30.45 -30.85
N GLY A 67 -60.50 -29.46 -31.69
CA GLY A 67 -61.79 -28.79 -31.57
C GLY A 67 -62.00 -27.71 -32.63
N ALA A 68 -62.44 -28.11 -33.78
CA ALA A 68 -62.92 -27.31 -34.89
C ALA A 68 -64.11 -26.39 -34.53
N GLY A 69 -64.24 -25.24 -35.24
CA GLY A 69 -65.46 -24.43 -35.16
C GLY A 69 -65.36 -23.19 -36.05
N ALA A 70 -65.70 -23.36 -37.28
CA ALA A 70 -65.98 -22.36 -38.28
C ALA A 70 -67.08 -21.36 -37.85
N ASN A 71 -66.93 -20.08 -38.31
CA ASN A 71 -67.96 -19.37 -39.07
C ASN A 71 -67.52 -17.96 -39.43
N SER A 72 -67.32 -17.74 -40.69
CA SER A 72 -67.52 -16.44 -41.35
C SER A 72 -69.01 -16.16 -41.56
N PRO A 73 -69.48 -14.91 -41.67
CA PRO A 73 -69.80 -14.52 -43.01
C PRO A 73 -69.30 -13.13 -43.46
N ALA A 74 -69.07 -13.08 -44.73
CA ALA A 74 -68.83 -11.91 -45.53
C ALA A 74 -70.05 -10.97 -45.55
N SER A 75 -69.79 -9.68 -45.65
CA SER A 75 -70.67 -8.76 -46.36
C SER A 75 -69.82 -7.69 -47.07
N SER A 76 -69.99 -7.77 -48.32
CA SER A 76 -69.76 -6.94 -49.49
C SER A 76 -70.11 -5.47 -49.31
N GLY A 77 -69.37 -4.65 -50.02
CA GLY A 77 -69.88 -3.48 -50.71
C GLY A 77 -69.40 -2.11 -50.27
N THR A 78 -68.53 -1.50 -50.92
CA THR A 78 -68.86 -0.44 -51.91
C THR A 78 -67.57 0.38 -52.15
N GLU A 79 -67.14 0.31 -53.35
CA GLU A 79 -66.22 1.28 -53.97
C GLU A 79 -66.87 2.68 -53.95
N GLN A 80 -66.12 3.63 -53.41
CA GLN A 80 -66.28 5.02 -53.73
C GLN A 80 -64.93 5.67 -53.96
N GLN A 81 -64.59 5.78 -55.24
CA GLN A 81 -63.67 6.73 -55.78
C GLN A 81 -64.05 8.15 -55.33
N GLY A 82 -63.21 8.80 -54.67
CA GLY A 82 -63.26 10.20 -54.34
C GLY A 82 -61.86 10.79 -54.40
N SER A 83 -61.50 11.23 -55.63
CA SER A 83 -60.39 12.13 -55.85
C SER A 83 -60.63 13.40 -55.07
N ASN A 84 -59.68 13.80 -54.23
CA ASN A 84 -59.29 15.21 -54.08
C ASN A 84 -57.90 15.29 -53.46
N ALA A 85 -56.97 15.66 -54.31
CA ALA A 85 -55.70 16.21 -53.91
C ALA A 85 -55.96 17.56 -53.24
N ASP A 86 -56.10 17.56 -51.96
CA ASP A 86 -55.97 18.76 -51.13
C ASP A 86 -54.54 18.84 -50.67
N ALA A 87 -53.71 19.52 -51.43
CA ALA A 87 -52.46 20.03 -50.96
C ALA A 87 -52.77 21.04 -49.85
N ALA A 88 -53.02 20.54 -48.68
CA ALA A 88 -53.08 21.35 -47.50
C ALA A 88 -51.76 22.15 -47.41
N GLN A 89 -51.87 23.43 -47.70
CA GLN A 89 -50.85 24.43 -47.46
C GLN A 89 -50.56 24.35 -45.95
N ALA A 90 -49.56 23.52 -45.61
CA ALA A 90 -49.09 23.38 -44.27
C ALA A 90 -48.60 24.75 -43.82
N THR A 91 -49.36 25.40 -42.96
CA THR A 91 -48.95 26.65 -42.30
C THR A 91 -47.53 26.46 -41.78
N PRO A 92 -46.59 27.34 -42.14
CA PRO A 92 -45.22 27.19 -41.73
C PRO A 92 -45.14 27.23 -40.19
N LEU A 93 -44.66 26.14 -39.62
CA LEU A 93 -44.51 26.03 -38.16
C LEU A 93 -43.37 26.94 -37.71
N THR A 94 -43.64 27.85 -36.77
CA THR A 94 -42.63 28.72 -36.18
C THR A 94 -41.86 27.92 -35.12
N VAL A 95 -40.57 27.71 -35.36
CA VAL A 95 -39.67 27.00 -34.42
C VAL A 95 -38.54 27.91 -34.00
N THR A 96 -38.14 27.82 -32.74
CA THR A 96 -36.88 28.40 -32.30
C THR A 96 -35.73 27.47 -32.64
N THR A 97 -34.61 28.07 -33.06
CA THR A 97 -33.42 27.35 -33.48
C THR A 97 -32.25 27.71 -32.60
N ALA A 98 -31.35 26.76 -32.40
CA ALA A 98 -30.07 26.99 -31.75
C ALA A 98 -28.94 26.47 -32.63
N ARG A 99 -27.80 27.15 -32.57
CA ARG A 99 -26.59 26.72 -33.25
C ARG A 99 -25.89 25.64 -32.42
N VAL A 100 -25.41 24.60 -33.09
CA VAL A 100 -24.57 23.56 -32.47
C VAL A 100 -23.20 24.16 -32.18
N GLU A 101 -22.83 24.18 -30.92
CA GLU A 101 -21.62 24.80 -30.42
C GLU A 101 -20.59 23.76 -30.06
N VAL A 102 -19.30 24.07 -30.28
CA VAL A 102 -18.20 23.32 -29.69
C VAL A 102 -17.92 23.91 -28.31
N ARG A 103 -18.08 23.07 -27.29
CA ARG A 103 -17.76 23.44 -25.89
C ARG A 103 -16.60 22.61 -25.40
N ARG A 104 -15.79 23.22 -24.53
CA ARG A 104 -14.80 22.49 -23.75
C ARG A 104 -15.52 21.79 -22.61
N VAL A 105 -15.47 20.47 -22.63
CA VAL A 105 -16.09 19.62 -21.63
C VAL A 105 -15.01 18.86 -20.88
N ARG A 106 -15.21 18.73 -19.59
CA ARG A 106 -14.33 17.94 -18.75
C ARG A 106 -14.75 16.48 -18.84
N ARG A 107 -13.83 15.61 -19.23
CA ARG A 107 -14.08 14.16 -19.25
C ARG A 107 -13.53 13.53 -18.01
N THR A 108 -14.40 12.86 -17.27
CA THR A 108 -14.06 12.14 -16.04
C THR A 108 -14.43 10.67 -16.17
N VAL A 109 -13.70 9.82 -15.48
CA VAL A 109 -14.02 8.41 -15.28
C VAL A 109 -14.39 8.23 -13.82
N ALA A 110 -15.64 7.82 -13.59
CA ALA A 110 -16.11 7.52 -12.26
C ALA A 110 -15.61 6.15 -11.79
N ALA A 111 -15.11 6.09 -10.58
CA ALA A 111 -14.67 4.90 -9.91
C ALA A 111 -15.12 4.95 -8.45
N VAL A 112 -15.19 3.78 -7.82
CA VAL A 112 -15.45 3.67 -6.39
C VAL A 112 -14.30 2.93 -5.72
N GLY A 113 -14.00 3.31 -4.51
CA GLY A 113 -12.88 2.72 -3.79
C GLY A 113 -12.98 2.90 -2.28
N THR A 114 -11.93 2.47 -1.62
CA THR A 114 -11.77 2.58 -0.17
C THR A 114 -10.51 3.41 0.13
N LEU A 115 -10.60 4.25 1.15
CA LEU A 115 -9.48 4.99 1.68
C LEU A 115 -8.71 4.10 2.65
N PHE A 116 -7.42 3.99 2.47
CA PHE A 116 -6.50 3.31 3.39
C PHE A 116 -5.56 4.33 4.02
N GLY A 117 -5.02 4.02 5.18
CA GLY A 117 -3.90 4.79 5.70
C GLY A 117 -2.72 4.78 4.72
N PHE A 118 -1.92 5.83 4.73
CA PHE A 118 -0.73 5.87 3.87
C PHE A 118 0.20 4.70 4.16
N GLU A 119 0.35 4.38 5.45
CA GLU A 119 1.02 3.18 5.96
C GLU A 119 0.19 2.65 7.13
N GLU A 120 -0.06 1.35 7.14
CA GLU A 120 -0.76 0.64 8.20
C GLU A 120 0.20 -0.43 8.72
N VAL A 121 0.55 -0.36 10.00
CA VAL A 121 1.55 -1.22 10.62
C VAL A 121 0.95 -1.92 11.83
N THR A 122 0.88 -3.23 11.77
CA THR A 122 0.55 -4.06 12.94
C THR A 122 1.81 -4.37 13.70
N LEU A 123 1.92 -3.85 14.91
CA LEU A 123 3.06 -4.10 15.78
C LEU A 123 2.94 -5.45 16.48
N THR A 124 4.05 -6.18 16.48
CA THR A 124 4.19 -7.44 17.19
C THR A 124 5.47 -7.39 18.04
N PRO A 125 5.47 -7.95 19.26
CA PRO A 125 6.65 -7.99 20.09
C PRO A 125 7.68 -8.96 19.51
N LYS A 126 8.96 -8.68 19.73
CA LYS A 126 10.06 -9.57 19.36
C LYS A 126 10.48 -10.49 20.50
N VAL A 127 10.07 -10.17 21.73
CA VAL A 127 10.30 -10.97 22.93
C VAL A 127 8.96 -11.31 23.57
N GLU A 128 8.95 -12.42 24.29
CA GLU A 128 7.77 -12.86 25.06
C GLU A 128 7.82 -12.32 26.48
N GLY A 129 6.65 -12.12 27.06
CA GLY A 129 6.52 -11.68 28.45
C GLY A 129 5.16 -11.06 28.73
N ARG A 130 4.96 -10.64 29.97
CA ARG A 130 3.74 -9.96 30.40
C ARG A 130 3.83 -8.47 30.07
N VAL A 131 2.75 -7.90 29.56
CA VAL A 131 2.64 -6.45 29.36
C VAL A 131 2.52 -5.77 30.73
N VAL A 132 3.46 -4.89 31.04
CA VAL A 132 3.47 -4.11 32.29
C VAL A 132 2.74 -2.80 32.11
N LYS A 133 2.99 -2.12 31.00
CA LYS A 133 2.45 -0.79 30.74
C LYS A 133 2.19 -0.57 29.25
N ILE A 134 1.09 0.12 28.98
CA ILE A 134 0.77 0.61 27.64
C ILE A 134 0.76 2.14 27.71
N GLY A 135 1.64 2.79 26.94
CA GLY A 135 1.86 4.24 26.95
C GLY A 135 0.97 5.04 26.00
N CYS A 136 0.00 4.39 25.32
CA CYS A 136 -0.86 5.03 24.32
C CYS A 136 -2.26 4.43 24.30
N GLU A 137 -3.23 5.25 23.97
CA GLU A 137 -4.63 4.85 23.77
C GLU A 137 -5.05 5.00 22.30
N VAL A 138 -6.19 4.38 21.95
CA VAL A 138 -6.75 4.49 20.59
C VAL A 138 -7.07 5.94 20.26
N GLY A 139 -6.54 6.42 19.14
CA GLY A 139 -6.66 7.81 18.69
C GLY A 139 -5.47 8.70 19.05
N ASP A 140 -4.56 8.23 19.91
CA ASP A 140 -3.35 8.98 20.28
C ASP A 140 -2.37 9.08 19.10
N ARG A 141 -1.59 10.15 19.11
CA ARG A 141 -0.53 10.41 18.15
C ARG A 141 0.82 10.09 18.73
N VAL A 142 1.54 9.29 18.01
CA VAL A 142 2.84 8.80 18.45
C VAL A 142 3.90 9.09 17.41
N GLN A 143 5.03 9.59 17.85
CA GLN A 143 6.16 9.87 16.98
C GLN A 143 6.94 8.59 16.66
N PRO A 144 7.59 8.51 15.51
CA PRO A 144 8.49 7.41 15.19
C PRO A 144 9.58 7.23 16.26
N GLY A 145 9.72 6.02 16.79
CA GLY A 145 10.67 5.69 17.87
C GLY A 145 10.14 5.91 19.28
N ALA A 146 8.92 6.43 19.47
CA ALA A 146 8.30 6.51 20.78
C ALA A 146 8.02 5.11 21.36
N VAL A 147 8.21 4.94 22.68
CA VAL A 147 7.87 3.70 23.39
C VAL A 147 6.36 3.64 23.57
N LEU A 148 5.74 2.58 23.08
CA LEU A 148 4.29 2.40 23.09
C LEU A 148 3.82 1.39 24.11
N LEU A 149 4.62 0.35 24.35
CA LEU A 149 4.30 -0.75 25.25
C LEU A 149 5.58 -1.25 25.91
N GLU A 150 5.49 -1.60 27.18
CA GLU A 150 6.58 -2.21 27.95
C GLU A 150 6.18 -3.62 28.39
N ILE A 151 7.03 -4.58 28.04
CA ILE A 151 6.97 -5.96 28.50
C ILE A 151 7.81 -6.07 29.77
N ASP A 152 7.46 -6.95 30.70
CA ASP A 152 8.18 -7.15 31.96
C ASP A 152 9.68 -7.40 31.69
N PRO A 153 10.57 -6.48 32.11
CA PRO A 153 11.99 -6.57 31.80
C PRO A 153 12.75 -7.52 32.76
N ASN A 154 12.12 -7.97 33.86
CA ASN A 154 12.84 -8.66 34.95
C ASN A 154 13.55 -9.93 34.46
N ASP A 155 12.87 -10.79 33.74
CA ASP A 155 13.46 -12.04 33.22
C ASP A 155 14.58 -11.74 32.21
N HIS A 156 14.42 -10.73 31.38
CA HIS A 156 15.43 -10.31 30.41
C HIS A 156 16.63 -9.65 31.09
N GLN A 157 16.41 -8.88 32.19
CA GLN A 157 17.48 -8.29 32.99
C GLN A 157 18.31 -9.37 33.67
N LEU A 158 17.66 -10.38 34.27
CA LEU A 158 18.34 -11.52 34.86
C LEU A 158 19.19 -12.29 33.85
N ALA A 159 18.70 -12.46 32.62
CA ALA A 159 19.46 -13.09 31.54
C ALA A 159 20.69 -12.27 31.10
N VAL A 160 20.61 -10.95 31.16
CA VAL A 160 21.75 -10.05 30.92
C VAL A 160 22.78 -10.22 32.05
N ASP A 161 22.35 -10.21 33.31
CA ASP A 161 23.23 -10.34 34.47
C ASP A 161 23.93 -11.70 34.47
N GLU A 162 23.23 -12.78 34.17
CA GLU A 162 23.81 -14.13 34.02
C GLU A 162 24.87 -14.17 32.90
N SER A 163 24.54 -13.63 31.72
CA SER A 163 25.45 -13.59 30.58
C SER A 163 26.70 -12.75 30.88
N GLN A 164 26.53 -11.64 31.60
CA GLN A 164 27.64 -10.78 32.02
C GLN A 164 28.57 -11.51 32.98
N ARG A 165 28.03 -12.17 34.02
CA ARG A 165 28.86 -12.96 34.95
C ARG A 165 29.57 -14.12 34.26
N SER A 166 28.94 -14.74 33.29
CA SER A 166 29.55 -15.80 32.47
C SER A 166 30.74 -15.26 31.66
N LEU A 167 30.62 -14.05 31.10
CA LEU A 167 31.73 -13.36 30.43
C LEU A 167 32.87 -12.99 31.40
N GLU A 168 32.54 -12.44 32.57
CA GLU A 168 33.51 -12.10 33.60
C GLU A 168 34.33 -13.33 34.06
N LEU A 169 33.67 -14.48 34.17
CA LEU A 169 34.34 -15.75 34.50
C LEU A 169 35.38 -16.15 33.44
N GLU A 170 35.04 -16.03 32.13
CA GLU A 170 36.01 -16.36 31.07
C GLU A 170 37.15 -15.34 30.99
N LEU A 171 36.88 -14.06 31.25
CA LEU A 171 37.92 -13.04 31.34
C LEU A 171 38.89 -13.28 32.49
N ALA A 172 38.37 -13.68 33.65
CA ALA A 172 39.18 -14.00 34.83
C ALA A 172 40.16 -15.16 34.58
N LYS A 173 39.78 -16.17 33.76
CA LYS A 173 40.67 -17.27 33.35
C LYS A 173 41.90 -16.77 32.57
N LEU A 174 41.76 -15.69 31.82
CA LEU A 174 42.84 -15.04 31.09
C LEU A 174 43.59 -14.00 31.91
N GLY A 175 43.10 -13.65 33.11
CA GLY A 175 43.62 -12.57 33.95
C GLY A 175 43.34 -11.18 33.33
N LEU A 176 42.24 -11.05 32.58
CA LEU A 176 41.83 -9.81 31.92
C LEU A 176 40.60 -9.22 32.61
N GLU A 177 40.55 -7.89 32.75
CA GLU A 177 39.39 -7.16 33.30
C GLU A 177 38.38 -6.74 32.21
N ARG A 178 38.82 -6.68 30.95
CA ARG A 178 38.01 -6.21 29.82
C ARG A 178 38.21 -7.10 28.61
N VAL A 179 37.22 -7.13 27.77
CA VAL A 179 37.29 -7.85 26.50
C VAL A 179 38.36 -7.22 25.63
N PRO A 180 39.37 -8.00 25.19
CA PRO A 180 40.45 -7.49 24.38
C PRO A 180 39.97 -7.17 22.96
N GLY A 181 40.56 -6.13 22.38
CA GLY A 181 40.28 -5.74 20.99
C GLY A 181 40.69 -6.80 19.96
N PRO A 182 40.36 -6.61 18.67
CA PRO A 182 40.64 -7.58 17.61
C PRO A 182 42.15 -7.84 17.41
N GLU A 183 43.01 -6.86 17.71
CA GLU A 183 44.49 -6.92 17.54
C GLU A 183 45.21 -7.40 18.81
N PHE A 184 44.49 -7.96 19.75
CA PHE A 184 45.10 -8.38 21.01
C PHE A 184 46.11 -9.51 20.79
N ALA A 185 47.37 -9.27 21.24
CA ALA A 185 48.46 -10.23 21.16
C ALA A 185 48.37 -11.21 22.36
N ILE A 186 48.16 -12.48 22.10
CA ILE A 186 48.08 -13.54 23.11
C ILE A 186 49.41 -13.74 23.84
N GLU A 187 50.52 -13.29 23.26
CA GLU A 187 51.87 -13.29 23.82
C GLU A 187 51.99 -12.44 25.10
N THR A 188 51.07 -11.52 25.32
CA THR A 188 51.05 -10.67 26.52
C THR A 188 50.39 -11.35 27.73
N LEU A 189 49.76 -12.50 27.52
CA LEU A 189 49.11 -13.25 28.60
C LEU A 189 50.15 -13.86 29.55
N PRO A 190 49.92 -13.78 30.88
CA PRO A 190 50.88 -14.27 31.88
C PRO A 190 51.24 -15.76 31.73
N SER A 191 50.28 -16.58 31.29
CA SER A 191 50.50 -18.01 31.03
C SER A 191 51.47 -18.25 29.86
N VAL A 192 51.30 -17.50 28.79
CA VAL A 192 52.15 -17.59 27.58
C VAL A 192 53.54 -17.00 27.88
N ILE A 193 53.62 -15.86 28.54
CA ILE A 193 54.91 -15.27 28.98
C ILE A 193 55.69 -16.27 29.82
N ARG A 194 55.08 -16.94 30.78
CA ARG A 194 55.72 -17.96 31.61
C ARG A 194 56.28 -19.10 30.75
N ALA A 195 55.48 -19.62 29.83
CA ALA A 195 55.93 -20.70 28.96
C ALA A 195 57.04 -20.24 28.01
N GLN A 196 57.04 -19.00 27.54
CA GLN A 196 58.11 -18.41 26.73
C GLN A 196 59.42 -18.31 27.52
N LEU A 197 59.35 -17.85 28.78
CA LEU A 197 60.55 -17.79 29.64
C LEU A 197 61.13 -19.17 29.93
N MET A 198 60.30 -20.20 30.09
CA MET A 198 60.75 -21.58 30.23
C MET A 198 61.44 -22.09 28.97
N LEU A 199 60.90 -21.79 27.81
CA LEU A 199 61.55 -22.10 26.51
C LEU A 199 62.88 -21.42 26.37
N ASP A 200 62.97 -20.11 26.62
CA ASP A 200 64.23 -19.34 26.55
C ASP A 200 65.33 -19.91 27.48
N ASN A 201 64.93 -20.38 28.68
CA ASN A 201 65.85 -21.02 29.61
C ASN A 201 66.33 -22.39 29.11
N ALA A 202 65.40 -23.23 28.59
CA ALA A 202 65.76 -24.53 28.00
C ALA A 202 66.68 -24.35 26.77
N GLN A 203 66.40 -23.38 25.92
CA GLN A 203 67.22 -23.05 24.77
C GLN A 203 68.65 -22.64 25.18
N LYS A 204 68.79 -21.76 26.16
CA LYS A 204 70.12 -21.36 26.68
C LYS A 204 70.88 -22.52 27.30
N ARG A 205 70.17 -23.48 27.94
CA ARG A 205 70.79 -24.71 28.44
C ARG A 205 71.26 -25.59 27.29
N PHE A 206 70.43 -25.83 26.32
CA PHE A 206 70.78 -26.64 25.13
C PHE A 206 72.00 -26.06 24.39
N GLU A 207 72.02 -24.76 24.13
CA GLU A 207 73.12 -24.10 23.46
C GLU A 207 74.45 -24.23 24.23
N ARG A 208 74.38 -24.09 25.58
CA ARG A 208 75.57 -24.34 26.42
C ARG A 208 76.05 -25.80 26.32
N GLN A 209 75.14 -26.78 26.43
CA GLN A 209 75.52 -28.19 26.31
C GLN A 209 76.05 -28.55 24.92
N ARG A 210 75.47 -27.98 23.88
CA ARG A 210 75.98 -28.11 22.50
C ARG A 210 77.39 -27.56 22.33
N ALA A 211 77.73 -26.46 22.96
CA ALA A 211 79.08 -25.88 22.96
C ALA A 211 80.08 -26.73 23.77
N LEU A 212 79.64 -27.38 24.86
CA LEU A 212 80.48 -28.22 25.72
C LEU A 212 80.76 -29.57 25.07
N ILE A 213 79.76 -30.18 24.41
CA ILE A 213 79.97 -31.48 23.71
C ILE A 213 80.91 -31.30 22.51
N ALA A 214 80.82 -30.17 21.81
CA ALA A 214 81.74 -29.85 20.72
C ALA A 214 83.21 -29.71 21.17
N LYS A 215 83.44 -29.44 22.49
CA LYS A 215 84.73 -29.37 23.15
C LYS A 215 85.13 -30.68 23.86
N ASN A 216 84.35 -31.76 23.72
CA ASN A 216 84.49 -33.05 24.40
C ASN A 216 84.47 -32.94 25.96
N VAL A 217 83.78 -31.96 26.53
CA VAL A 217 83.72 -31.72 27.99
C VAL A 217 82.42 -32.28 28.59
N ALA A 218 81.34 -32.45 27.81
CA ALA A 218 80.06 -33.00 28.26
C ALA A 218 79.83 -34.40 27.70
N THR A 219 78.99 -35.23 28.41
CA THR A 219 78.58 -36.54 27.96
C THR A 219 77.40 -36.44 26.97
N GLN A 220 77.28 -37.44 26.07
CA GLN A 220 76.18 -37.53 25.10
C GLN A 220 74.81 -37.54 25.79
N GLU A 221 74.69 -38.24 26.94
CA GLU A 221 73.47 -38.32 27.72
C GLU A 221 72.96 -36.92 28.19
N VAL A 222 73.85 -36.05 28.70
CA VAL A 222 73.50 -34.70 29.17
C VAL A 222 73.07 -33.82 27.99
N PHE A 223 73.63 -34.01 26.81
CA PHE A 223 73.19 -33.29 25.61
C PHE A 223 71.79 -33.76 25.17
N GLU A 224 71.54 -35.07 25.09
CA GLU A 224 70.24 -35.63 24.73
C GLU A 224 69.14 -35.23 25.72
N GLN A 225 69.48 -35.16 27.02
CA GLN A 225 68.58 -34.64 28.01
C GLN A 225 68.23 -33.15 27.79
N ALA A 226 69.23 -32.31 27.46
CA ALA A 226 68.99 -30.88 27.18
C ALA A 226 68.17 -30.67 25.91
N GLU A 227 68.37 -31.52 24.87
CA GLU A 227 67.58 -31.52 23.66
C GLU A 227 66.10 -31.91 23.94
N THR A 228 65.90 -32.92 24.77
CA THR A 228 64.56 -33.34 25.20
C THR A 228 63.83 -32.27 25.98
N GLU A 229 64.56 -31.61 26.95
CA GLU A 229 64.01 -30.47 27.71
C GLU A 229 63.60 -29.32 26.80
N LEU A 230 64.39 -28.99 25.76
CA LEU A 230 64.03 -27.96 24.77
C LEU A 230 62.76 -28.33 24.00
N LYS A 231 62.65 -29.56 23.47
CA LYS A 231 61.47 -30.04 22.73
C LYS A 231 60.21 -30.03 23.61
N VAL A 232 60.32 -30.40 24.87
CA VAL A 232 59.22 -30.34 25.87
C VAL A 232 58.79 -28.87 26.11
N ALA A 233 59.74 -27.96 26.25
CA ALA A 233 59.46 -26.53 26.47
C ALA A 233 58.79 -25.88 25.25
N GLU A 234 59.23 -26.26 24.01
CA GLU A 234 58.58 -25.85 22.75
C GLU A 234 57.16 -26.37 22.65
N ALA A 235 56.93 -27.62 22.97
CA ALA A 235 55.61 -28.22 22.96
C ALA A 235 54.67 -27.57 23.99
N ASN A 236 55.20 -27.27 25.20
CA ASN A 236 54.44 -26.58 26.26
C ASN A 236 54.04 -25.14 25.84
N LEU A 237 54.94 -24.37 25.24
CA LEU A 237 54.63 -23.03 24.72
C LEU A 237 53.53 -23.10 23.66
N ARG A 238 53.60 -24.07 22.72
CA ARG A 238 52.63 -24.28 21.68
C ARG A 238 51.25 -24.60 22.27
N GLN A 239 51.23 -25.47 23.30
CA GLN A 239 50.02 -25.82 24.04
C GLN A 239 49.42 -24.58 24.72
N MET A 240 50.21 -23.80 25.45
CA MET A 240 49.74 -22.58 26.15
C MET A 240 49.19 -21.54 25.18
N ARG A 241 49.77 -21.40 23.99
CA ARG A 241 49.22 -20.52 22.92
C ARG A 241 47.87 -21.01 22.43
N LEU A 242 47.71 -22.31 22.17
CA LEU A 242 46.45 -22.90 21.72
C LEU A 242 45.36 -22.75 22.80
N ASP A 243 45.71 -23.00 24.08
CA ASP A 243 44.77 -22.84 25.20
C ASP A 243 44.34 -21.39 25.38
N ALA A 244 45.26 -20.44 25.20
CA ALA A 244 44.99 -19.02 25.24
C ALA A 244 44.06 -18.59 24.08
N GLN A 245 44.29 -19.11 22.84
CA GLN A 245 43.43 -18.87 21.69
C GLN A 245 42.03 -19.43 21.89
N ALA A 246 41.91 -20.65 22.42
CA ALA A 246 40.63 -21.30 22.71
C ALA A 246 39.84 -20.50 23.78
N THR A 247 40.50 -20.05 24.85
CA THR A 247 39.85 -19.25 25.89
C THR A 247 39.45 -17.88 25.36
N LEU A 248 40.27 -17.23 24.53
CA LEU A 248 39.91 -15.97 23.86
C LEU A 248 38.71 -16.13 22.95
N ALA A 249 38.61 -17.26 22.22
CA ALA A 249 37.43 -17.57 21.42
C ALA A 249 36.18 -17.76 22.29
N ALA A 250 36.31 -18.39 23.46
CA ALA A 250 35.22 -18.51 24.43
C ALA A 250 34.77 -17.15 24.97
N VAL A 251 35.70 -16.23 25.26
CA VAL A 251 35.40 -14.85 25.69
C VAL A 251 34.56 -14.15 24.60
N ARG A 252 34.96 -14.23 23.34
CA ARG A 252 34.22 -13.61 22.20
C ARG A 252 32.82 -14.21 22.05
N GLN A 253 32.67 -15.52 22.23
CA GLN A 253 31.38 -16.19 22.23
C GLN A 253 30.48 -15.69 23.35
N ARG A 254 31.01 -15.58 24.59
CA ARG A 254 30.25 -15.07 25.77
C ARG A 254 29.86 -13.60 25.58
N GLN A 255 30.75 -12.80 24.99
CA GLN A 255 30.43 -11.43 24.63
C GLN A 255 29.24 -11.36 23.65
N ALA A 256 29.26 -12.16 22.59
CA ALA A 256 28.14 -12.21 21.64
C ALA A 256 26.83 -12.66 22.32
N THR A 257 26.91 -13.61 23.25
CA THR A 257 25.74 -14.03 24.06
C THR A 257 25.19 -12.88 24.89
N LEU A 258 26.07 -12.11 25.55
CA LEU A 258 25.68 -10.91 26.31
C LEU A 258 25.02 -9.84 25.42
N GLU A 259 25.55 -9.58 24.24
CA GLU A 259 24.94 -8.63 23.31
C GLU A 259 23.54 -9.07 22.87
N VAL A 260 23.33 -10.37 22.64
CA VAL A 260 22.00 -10.92 22.35
C VAL A 260 21.05 -10.74 23.54
N ALA A 261 21.50 -10.97 24.76
CA ALA A 261 20.68 -10.75 25.96
C ALA A 261 20.31 -9.27 26.14
N ARG A 262 21.25 -8.36 25.92
CA ARG A 262 20.99 -6.90 25.94
C ARG A 262 20.01 -6.46 24.86
N LEU A 263 20.12 -7.02 23.64
CA LEU A 263 19.19 -6.74 22.57
C LEU A 263 17.77 -7.17 22.97
N ARG A 264 17.60 -8.36 23.53
CA ARG A 264 16.29 -8.84 24.01
C ARG A 264 15.70 -7.94 25.09
N LEU A 265 16.52 -7.47 26.02
CA LEU A 265 16.10 -6.51 27.05
C LEU A 265 15.64 -5.19 26.41
N ALA A 266 16.37 -4.67 25.42
CA ALA A 266 15.95 -3.48 24.68
C ALA A 266 14.65 -3.70 23.89
N GLU A 267 14.45 -4.89 23.35
CA GLU A 267 13.24 -5.28 22.62
C GLU A 267 12.02 -5.56 23.52
N ALA A 268 12.19 -5.59 24.84
CA ALA A 268 11.08 -5.57 25.80
C ALA A 268 10.31 -4.25 25.77
N GLN A 269 10.89 -3.18 25.20
CA GLN A 269 10.21 -1.94 24.88
C GLN A 269 9.79 -1.95 23.41
N VAL A 270 8.48 -2.05 23.18
CA VAL A 270 7.92 -1.97 21.82
C VAL A 270 7.79 -0.52 21.42
N THR A 271 8.51 -0.13 20.37
CA THR A 271 8.56 1.25 19.88
C THR A 271 7.87 1.41 18.53
N ALA A 272 7.35 2.61 18.26
CA ALA A 272 6.84 2.97 16.93
C ALA A 272 7.95 2.86 15.88
N PRO A 273 7.66 2.29 14.69
CA PRO A 273 8.65 2.14 13.64
C PRO A 273 9.23 3.48 13.20
N ARG A 274 10.54 3.51 12.93
CA ARG A 274 11.16 4.68 12.32
C ARG A 274 10.88 4.64 10.82
N LEU A 275 10.25 5.69 10.32
CA LEU A 275 10.00 5.83 8.89
C LEU A 275 11.30 6.11 8.15
N THR A 276 11.57 5.34 7.13
CA THR A 276 12.53 5.71 6.11
C THR A 276 11.94 6.90 5.33
N ALA A 277 12.77 7.88 4.95
CA ALA A 277 12.31 9.07 4.25
C ALA A 277 11.35 8.72 3.10
N MET A 278 10.12 9.23 3.17
CA MET A 278 9.09 9.05 2.16
C MET A 278 8.96 10.34 1.36
N PRO A 279 9.39 10.37 0.08
CA PRO A 279 9.37 11.57 -0.76
C PRO A 279 7.96 12.17 -0.89
N GLU A 280 6.93 11.33 -0.83
CA GLU A 280 5.52 11.70 -0.98
C GLU A 280 4.97 12.51 0.20
N LEU A 281 5.57 12.38 1.39
CA LEU A 281 5.17 13.10 2.60
C LEU A 281 5.93 14.42 2.82
N GLY A 282 6.95 14.71 2.02
CA GLY A 282 7.79 15.89 2.15
C GLY A 282 8.66 15.86 3.42
N ALA A 283 9.24 17.01 3.80
CA ALA A 283 10.14 17.15 4.96
C ALA A 283 9.40 17.25 6.31
N THR A 284 8.09 17.08 6.34
CA THR A 284 7.30 17.23 7.58
C THR A 284 7.36 15.96 8.42
N PRO A 285 7.55 16.06 9.74
CA PRO A 285 7.48 14.90 10.63
C PRO A 285 6.13 14.21 10.48
N VAL A 286 6.17 12.91 10.32
CA VAL A 286 4.97 12.09 10.13
C VAL A 286 4.71 11.35 11.43
N ASP A 287 3.56 11.62 12.02
CA ASP A 287 3.11 10.94 13.21
C ASP A 287 2.25 9.73 12.82
N TYR A 288 2.34 8.68 13.63
CA TYR A 288 1.37 7.60 13.60
C TYR A 288 0.17 7.94 14.49
N VAL A 289 -0.98 7.40 14.14
CA VAL A 289 -2.17 7.36 14.99
C VAL A 289 -2.41 5.93 15.39
N VAL A 290 -2.69 5.69 16.67
CA VAL A 290 -3.07 4.36 17.17
C VAL A 290 -4.48 4.06 16.69
N ALA A 291 -4.60 3.14 15.74
CA ALA A 291 -5.90 2.72 15.18
C ALA A 291 -6.60 1.72 16.09
N GLN A 292 -5.86 0.74 16.61
CA GLN A 292 -6.40 -0.30 17.50
C GLN A 292 -5.38 -0.70 18.56
N ARG A 293 -5.90 -1.04 19.73
CA ARG A 293 -5.19 -1.69 20.81
C ARG A 293 -5.72 -3.11 20.94
N LEU A 294 -4.85 -4.10 20.73
CA LEU A 294 -5.22 -5.51 20.61
C LEU A 294 -4.89 -6.32 21.88
N VAL A 295 -4.16 -5.70 22.83
CA VAL A 295 -3.76 -6.32 24.10
C VAL A 295 -4.05 -5.41 25.27
N SER A 296 -4.10 -5.98 26.47
CA SER A 296 -4.33 -5.28 27.74
C SER A 296 -3.12 -5.39 28.66
N GLU A 297 -2.98 -4.46 29.61
CA GLU A 297 -1.98 -4.57 30.68
C GLU A 297 -2.23 -5.84 31.50
N GLY A 298 -1.15 -6.54 31.84
CA GLY A 298 -1.19 -7.83 32.51
C GLY A 298 -1.31 -9.03 31.57
N GLU A 299 -1.56 -8.83 30.30
CA GLU A 299 -1.69 -9.89 29.30
C GLU A 299 -0.31 -10.44 28.90
N MET A 300 -0.27 -11.75 28.58
CA MET A 300 0.95 -12.41 28.13
C MET A 300 1.05 -12.36 26.62
N VAL A 301 2.14 -11.76 26.12
CA VAL A 301 2.41 -11.67 24.68
C VAL A 301 3.55 -12.60 24.28
N ARG A 302 3.53 -13.05 23.02
CA ARG A 302 4.52 -14.01 22.49
C ARG A 302 5.13 -13.50 21.20
N ALA A 303 6.41 -13.79 21.03
CA ALA A 303 7.13 -13.55 19.80
C ALA A 303 6.76 -14.57 18.70
N PHE A 304 6.50 -15.83 19.10
CA PHE A 304 6.09 -16.90 18.18
C PHE A 304 5.08 -17.88 18.84
N PRO A 305 3.90 -18.17 18.21
CA PRO A 305 3.32 -17.37 17.13
C PRO A 305 3.12 -15.92 17.56
N SER A 306 3.40 -14.96 16.68
CA SER A 306 3.42 -13.54 17.03
C SER A 306 2.04 -13.05 17.48
N THR A 307 2.00 -12.36 18.63
CA THR A 307 0.78 -11.73 19.14
C THR A 307 0.75 -10.28 18.64
N PRO A 308 -0.25 -9.87 17.83
CA PRO A 308 -0.38 -8.46 17.46
C PRO A 308 -0.78 -7.64 18.69
N VAL A 309 -0.09 -6.53 18.90
CA VAL A 309 -0.28 -5.70 20.11
C VAL A 309 -0.97 -4.37 19.82
N LEU A 310 -0.58 -3.69 18.78
CA LEU A 310 -1.10 -2.38 18.38
C LEU A 310 -1.17 -2.30 16.86
N GLU A 311 -2.13 -1.56 16.35
CA GLU A 311 -2.22 -1.17 14.95
C GLU A 311 -2.02 0.33 14.83
N LEU A 312 -1.04 0.73 14.03
CA LEU A 312 -0.67 2.12 13.78
C LEU A 312 -0.99 2.50 12.33
N VAL A 313 -1.50 3.69 12.14
CA VAL A 313 -1.88 4.21 10.82
C VAL A 313 -1.34 5.63 10.63
N ILE A 314 -0.83 5.92 9.45
CA ILE A 314 -0.53 7.28 9.03
C ILE A 314 -1.77 7.84 8.32
N ASP A 315 -2.41 8.85 8.92
CA ASP A 315 -3.69 9.42 8.46
C ASP A 315 -3.59 10.79 7.78
N ARG A 316 -2.40 11.40 7.76
CA ARG A 316 -2.19 12.74 7.18
C ARG A 316 -2.35 12.76 5.65
N ILE A 317 -2.00 11.69 5.02
CA ILE A 317 -2.27 11.38 3.61
C ILE A 317 -2.93 10.01 3.61
N LEU A 318 -3.98 9.85 2.81
CA LEU A 318 -4.64 8.56 2.63
C LEU A 318 -4.39 8.05 1.22
N LYS A 319 -4.38 6.74 1.07
CA LYS A 319 -4.34 6.04 -0.23
C LYS A 319 -5.75 5.64 -0.60
N LEU A 320 -6.28 6.24 -1.64
CA LEU A 320 -7.51 5.76 -2.26
C LEU A 320 -7.15 4.59 -3.17
N ARG A 321 -7.70 3.41 -2.90
CA ARG A 321 -7.67 2.28 -3.82
C ARG A 321 -9.01 2.17 -4.50
N ALA A 322 -9.04 2.42 -5.80
CA ALA A 322 -10.24 2.40 -6.60
C ALA A 322 -10.11 1.41 -7.75
N ARG A 323 -11.22 0.76 -8.11
CA ARG A 323 -11.29 -0.17 -9.24
C ARG A 323 -11.87 0.52 -10.45
N VAL A 324 -11.14 0.45 -11.55
CA VAL A 324 -11.49 1.11 -12.81
C VAL A 324 -11.65 0.06 -13.91
N PRO A 325 -12.70 0.13 -14.75
CA PRO A 325 -12.88 -0.79 -15.87
C PRO A 325 -11.71 -0.74 -16.87
N GLU A 326 -11.28 -1.89 -17.38
CA GLU A 326 -10.14 -2.07 -18.29
C GLU A 326 -10.21 -1.17 -19.53
N ARG A 327 -11.41 -0.91 -20.05
CA ARG A 327 -11.62 -0.04 -21.23
C ARG A 327 -11.04 1.37 -21.09
N PHE A 328 -10.77 1.84 -19.87
CA PHE A 328 -10.20 3.15 -19.60
C PHE A 328 -8.68 3.10 -19.35
N SER A 329 -8.05 1.94 -19.43
CA SER A 329 -6.62 1.75 -19.12
C SER A 329 -5.68 2.62 -19.96
N SER A 330 -6.02 2.84 -21.24
CA SER A 330 -5.23 3.71 -22.14
C SER A 330 -5.36 5.21 -21.83
N GLN A 331 -6.41 5.60 -21.11
CA GLN A 331 -6.74 7.01 -20.83
C GLN A 331 -6.23 7.47 -19.47
N ILE A 332 -6.02 6.55 -18.54
CA ILE A 332 -5.60 6.87 -17.17
C ILE A 332 -4.08 6.78 -17.06
N LYS A 333 -3.47 7.83 -16.49
CA LYS A 333 -2.03 7.95 -16.30
C LYS A 333 -1.70 8.42 -14.89
N VAL A 334 -0.52 8.06 -14.41
CA VAL A 334 0.03 8.58 -13.16
C VAL A 334 0.15 10.11 -13.25
N GLY A 335 -0.20 10.79 -12.16
CA GLY A 335 -0.18 12.24 -12.04
C GLY A 335 -1.52 12.93 -12.39
N GLN A 336 -2.53 12.19 -12.91
CA GLN A 336 -3.83 12.78 -13.17
C GLN A 336 -4.55 13.20 -11.90
N LEU A 337 -5.32 14.28 -12.00
CA LEU A 337 -6.17 14.77 -10.92
C LEU A 337 -7.35 13.83 -10.70
N VAL A 338 -7.63 13.56 -9.43
CA VAL A 338 -8.79 12.78 -8.98
C VAL A 338 -9.58 13.63 -8.00
N GLU A 339 -10.86 13.76 -8.22
CA GLU A 339 -11.78 14.37 -7.29
C GLU A 339 -12.43 13.29 -6.43
N VAL A 340 -12.15 13.33 -5.14
CA VAL A 340 -12.65 12.34 -4.20
C VAL A 340 -13.80 12.94 -3.39
N ARG A 341 -14.92 12.22 -3.34
CA ARG A 341 -16.09 12.56 -2.53
C ARG A 341 -16.40 11.42 -1.57
N VAL A 342 -16.68 11.76 -0.33
CA VAL A 342 -17.06 10.83 0.72
C VAL A 342 -18.44 11.17 1.24
N ASP A 343 -19.24 10.18 1.57
CA ASP A 343 -20.64 10.41 2.00
C ASP A 343 -20.71 11.14 3.37
N ALA A 344 -19.64 11.08 4.17
CA ALA A 344 -19.55 11.85 5.42
C ALA A 344 -19.43 13.39 5.19
N TRP A 345 -18.98 13.82 4.01
CA TRP A 345 -18.78 15.22 3.64
C TRP A 345 -19.28 15.46 2.20
N PRO A 346 -20.62 15.45 1.99
CA PRO A 346 -21.20 15.42 0.64
C PRO A 346 -20.88 16.66 -0.18
N ASP A 347 -20.74 17.83 0.46
CA ASP A 347 -20.49 19.11 -0.20
C ASP A 347 -18.98 19.42 -0.37
N THR A 348 -18.10 18.51 0.08
CA THR A 348 -16.65 18.74 0.03
C THR A 348 -16.00 17.81 -0.97
N VAL A 349 -15.23 18.39 -1.88
CA VAL A 349 -14.40 17.64 -2.82
C VAL A 349 -12.96 17.64 -2.31
N PHE A 350 -12.38 16.47 -2.16
CA PHE A 350 -10.99 16.31 -1.76
C PHE A 350 -10.13 16.07 -3.01
N PRO A 351 -9.21 17.00 -3.34
CA PRO A 351 -8.34 16.83 -4.48
C PRO A 351 -7.31 15.73 -4.18
N ALA A 352 -7.12 14.85 -5.14
CA ALA A 352 -6.16 13.74 -5.07
C ALA A 352 -5.41 13.62 -6.40
N SER A 353 -4.32 12.89 -6.41
CA SER A 353 -3.55 12.58 -7.62
C SER A 353 -3.29 11.10 -7.74
N VAL A 354 -3.37 10.58 -8.97
CA VAL A 354 -3.02 9.19 -9.27
C VAL A 354 -1.53 8.98 -9.03
N THR A 355 -1.18 8.08 -8.11
CA THR A 355 0.21 7.74 -7.78
C THR A 355 0.67 6.47 -8.43
N ARG A 356 -0.22 5.46 -8.50
CA ARG A 356 0.12 4.14 -9.04
C ARG A 356 -1.06 3.54 -9.80
N LEU A 357 -0.73 2.73 -10.79
CA LEU A 357 -1.67 1.91 -11.55
C LEU A 357 -1.22 0.45 -11.46
N SER A 358 -2.15 -0.45 -11.17
CA SER A 358 -1.84 -1.88 -11.20
C SER A 358 -1.48 -2.30 -12.63
N PRO A 359 -0.39 -3.03 -12.83
CA PRO A 359 -0.05 -3.58 -14.15
C PRO A 359 -0.92 -4.77 -14.54
N THR A 360 -1.75 -5.28 -13.63
CA THR A 360 -2.60 -6.46 -13.82
C THR A 360 -4.07 -6.07 -13.81
N VAL A 361 -4.86 -6.78 -14.63
CA VAL A 361 -6.31 -6.68 -14.70
C VAL A 361 -6.92 -7.89 -14.01
N ASP A 362 -7.89 -7.67 -13.14
CA ASP A 362 -8.70 -8.76 -12.56
C ASP A 362 -9.62 -9.33 -13.65
N ALA A 363 -9.36 -10.58 -14.04
CA ALA A 363 -10.08 -11.25 -15.12
C ALA A 363 -11.56 -11.52 -14.80
N ARG A 364 -11.96 -11.52 -13.53
CA ARG A 364 -13.34 -11.82 -13.12
C ARG A 364 -14.28 -10.65 -13.38
N ASN A 365 -13.81 -9.44 -13.08
CA ASN A 365 -14.61 -8.21 -13.17
C ASN A 365 -14.11 -7.23 -14.23
N ARG A 366 -13.03 -7.57 -14.96
CA ARG A 366 -12.41 -6.73 -15.98
C ARG A 366 -12.07 -5.33 -15.49
N THR A 367 -11.48 -5.24 -14.29
CA THR A 367 -11.03 -3.98 -13.68
C THR A 367 -9.56 -4.04 -13.33
N PHE A 368 -8.91 -2.89 -13.30
CA PHE A 368 -7.58 -2.72 -12.71
C PHE A 368 -7.66 -1.79 -11.50
N GLU A 369 -6.73 -1.97 -10.58
CA GLU A 369 -6.64 -1.16 -9.37
C GLU A 369 -5.80 0.09 -9.63
N LEU A 370 -6.29 1.21 -9.11
CA LEU A 370 -5.65 2.51 -9.15
C LEU A 370 -5.41 2.96 -7.70
N GLU A 371 -4.22 3.46 -7.41
CA GLU A 371 -3.93 4.15 -6.16
C GLU A 371 -3.81 5.66 -6.41
N ALA A 372 -4.51 6.45 -5.59
CA ALA A 372 -4.39 7.90 -5.59
C ALA A 372 -4.07 8.41 -4.18
N ALA A 373 -3.15 9.36 -4.09
CA ALA A 373 -2.83 10.03 -2.83
C ALA A 373 -3.85 11.14 -2.55
N VAL A 374 -4.51 11.04 -1.41
CA VAL A 374 -5.52 12.00 -0.93
C VAL A 374 -4.95 12.75 0.26
N PRO A 375 -4.56 14.02 0.14
CA PRO A 375 -4.13 14.84 1.26
C PRO A 375 -5.25 15.00 2.29
N ASN A 376 -4.93 14.78 3.57
CA ASN A 376 -5.88 14.87 4.68
C ASN A 376 -5.29 15.71 5.84
N PRO A 377 -4.94 16.99 5.61
CA PRO A 377 -4.30 17.83 6.63
C PRO A 377 -5.20 18.04 7.85
N ASP A 378 -6.49 18.18 7.64
CA ASP A 378 -7.50 18.41 8.69
C ASP A 378 -7.97 17.09 9.33
N ARG A 379 -7.53 15.93 8.81
CA ARG A 379 -7.88 14.60 9.29
C ARG A 379 -9.38 14.30 9.37
N ARG A 380 -10.12 14.92 8.45
CA ARG A 380 -11.57 14.70 8.29
C ARG A 380 -11.87 13.34 7.70
N LEU A 381 -10.99 12.84 6.83
CA LEU A 381 -11.10 11.53 6.22
C LEU A 381 -10.53 10.47 7.17
N LYS A 382 -11.18 9.33 7.22
CA LYS A 382 -10.73 8.18 8.02
C LYS A 382 -10.34 7.02 7.12
N ALA A 383 -9.29 6.30 7.51
CA ALA A 383 -8.94 5.03 6.89
C ALA A 383 -10.10 4.04 7.04
N GLY A 384 -10.31 3.17 6.06
CA GLY A 384 -11.46 2.27 5.96
C GLY A 384 -12.72 2.90 5.33
N GLY A 385 -12.73 4.24 5.11
CA GLY A 385 -13.88 4.95 4.55
C GLY A 385 -14.10 4.63 3.07
N PHE A 386 -15.37 4.53 2.67
CA PHE A 386 -15.76 4.41 1.26
C PHE A 386 -15.69 5.78 0.57
N ALA A 387 -15.23 5.80 -0.68
CA ALA A 387 -15.08 7.02 -1.44
C ALA A 387 -15.47 6.83 -2.91
N LYS A 388 -16.09 7.87 -3.47
CA LYS A 388 -16.38 8.01 -4.90
C LYS A 388 -15.29 8.88 -5.51
N ALA A 389 -14.69 8.41 -6.58
CA ALA A 389 -13.60 9.10 -7.27
C ALA A 389 -14.02 9.46 -8.69
N GLU A 390 -13.74 10.66 -9.10
CA GLU A 390 -13.87 11.13 -10.48
C GLU A 390 -12.47 11.45 -11.02
N ILE A 391 -11.94 10.57 -11.86
CA ILE A 391 -10.61 10.69 -12.43
C ILE A 391 -10.71 11.60 -13.66
N VAL A 392 -9.96 12.69 -13.67
CA VAL A 392 -9.95 13.64 -14.79
C VAL A 392 -9.04 13.09 -15.90
N VAL A 393 -9.67 12.65 -16.97
CA VAL A 393 -8.95 12.10 -18.14
C VAL A 393 -8.57 13.21 -19.12
N ASN A 394 -9.48 14.15 -19.34
CA ASN A 394 -9.25 15.31 -20.20
C ASN A 394 -10.04 16.49 -19.65
N ASP A 395 -9.35 17.55 -19.30
CA ASP A 395 -9.96 18.74 -18.68
C ASP A 395 -10.57 19.71 -19.73
N SER A 396 -10.21 19.57 -20.99
CA SER A 396 -10.60 20.49 -22.07
C SER A 396 -10.87 19.75 -23.39
N ALA A 397 -11.60 18.64 -23.33
CA ALA A 397 -12.02 17.95 -24.53
C ALA A 397 -13.01 18.82 -25.32
N GLU A 398 -12.78 19.02 -26.61
CA GLU A 398 -13.74 19.67 -27.48
C GLU A 398 -14.88 18.71 -27.76
N ALA A 399 -16.11 19.13 -27.47
CA ALA A 399 -17.31 18.36 -27.70
C ALA A 399 -18.35 19.19 -28.44
N VAL A 400 -18.97 18.57 -29.42
CA VAL A 400 -20.12 19.14 -30.12
C VAL A 400 -21.33 19.02 -29.22
N THR A 401 -21.93 20.13 -28.82
CA THR A 401 -23.04 20.17 -27.87
C THR A 401 -24.30 20.79 -28.45
N VAL A 402 -25.43 20.24 -28.02
CA VAL A 402 -26.75 20.76 -28.36
C VAL A 402 -27.54 21.07 -27.07
N PRO A 403 -28.45 22.05 -27.09
CA PRO A 403 -29.37 22.25 -25.98
C PRO A 403 -30.21 21.00 -25.74
N LEU A 404 -30.46 20.68 -24.47
CA LEU A 404 -31.24 19.49 -24.09
C LEU A 404 -32.65 19.51 -24.67
N GLU A 405 -33.20 20.71 -24.91
CA GLU A 405 -34.51 20.97 -25.53
C GLU A 405 -34.59 20.52 -27.00
N ALA A 406 -33.46 20.44 -27.71
CA ALA A 406 -33.42 20.00 -29.09
C ALA A 406 -33.49 18.47 -29.24
N LEU A 407 -33.26 17.72 -28.17
CA LEU A 407 -33.18 16.27 -28.21
C LEU A 407 -34.56 15.61 -28.07
N ILE A 408 -34.85 14.74 -28.98
CA ILE A 408 -36.04 13.88 -28.95
C ILE A 408 -35.59 12.45 -28.67
N ARG A 409 -36.18 11.87 -27.63
CA ARG A 409 -35.99 10.45 -27.27
C ARG A 409 -37.29 9.72 -27.52
N PHE A 410 -37.31 8.82 -28.48
CA PHE A 410 -38.48 8.01 -28.76
C PHE A 410 -38.08 6.57 -29.08
N ALA A 411 -38.73 5.61 -28.41
CA ALA A 411 -38.51 4.17 -28.64
C ALA A 411 -37.02 3.74 -28.59
N GLY A 412 -36.20 4.37 -27.72
CA GLY A 412 -34.79 4.04 -27.60
C GLY A 412 -33.87 4.71 -28.63
N VAL A 413 -34.45 5.50 -29.56
CA VAL A 413 -33.70 6.26 -30.58
C VAL A 413 -33.57 7.71 -30.15
N ASN A 414 -32.36 8.25 -30.27
CA ASN A 414 -32.09 9.68 -30.05
C ASN A 414 -32.01 10.38 -31.39
N LYS A 415 -32.81 11.43 -31.58
CA LYS A 415 -32.85 12.21 -32.80
C LYS A 415 -32.96 13.70 -32.54
N VAL A 416 -32.51 14.49 -33.47
CA VAL A 416 -32.56 15.95 -33.48
C VAL A 416 -33.02 16.39 -34.86
N PHE A 417 -33.79 17.46 -34.95
CA PHE A 417 -34.10 18.06 -36.23
C PHE A 417 -33.07 19.11 -36.60
N ARG A 418 -32.23 18.80 -37.60
CA ARG A 418 -31.32 19.75 -38.25
C ARG A 418 -32.09 20.59 -39.26
N ILE A 419 -31.76 21.85 -39.32
CA ILE A 419 -32.42 22.81 -40.23
C ILE A 419 -31.46 23.16 -41.34
N ASP A 420 -31.76 22.67 -42.55
CA ASP A 420 -31.02 22.96 -43.76
C ASP A 420 -31.92 23.80 -44.69
N GLU A 421 -31.49 25.02 -45.07
CA GLU A 421 -32.20 25.94 -45.95
C GLU A 421 -33.70 26.14 -45.63
N GLY A 422 -34.04 26.15 -44.33
CA GLY A 422 -35.43 26.32 -43.85
C GLY A 422 -36.27 25.05 -43.89
N VAL A 423 -35.67 23.88 -44.10
CA VAL A 423 -36.33 22.56 -44.05
C VAL A 423 -35.80 21.78 -42.86
N ALA A 424 -36.69 21.21 -42.05
CA ALA A 424 -36.33 20.31 -40.96
C ALA A 424 -35.93 18.93 -41.51
N ARG A 425 -34.72 18.48 -41.19
CA ARG A 425 -34.24 17.12 -41.50
C ARG A 425 -33.99 16.35 -40.23
N GLU A 426 -34.53 15.15 -40.15
CA GLU A 426 -34.29 14.25 -39.03
C GLU A 426 -32.85 13.74 -39.08
N ALA A 427 -32.10 13.97 -38.01
CA ALA A 427 -30.75 13.45 -37.82
C ALA A 427 -30.70 12.53 -36.60
N LEU A 428 -30.30 11.28 -36.80
CA LEU A 428 -30.03 10.34 -35.73
C LEU A 428 -28.73 10.74 -35.06
N VAL A 429 -28.72 10.78 -33.73
CA VAL A 429 -27.56 11.21 -32.97
C VAL A 429 -27.13 10.19 -31.95
N GLU A 430 -25.83 9.99 -31.82
CA GLU A 430 -25.23 9.30 -30.68
C GLU A 430 -24.87 10.31 -29.60
N LEU A 431 -25.31 10.04 -28.37
CA LEU A 431 -25.10 10.95 -27.25
C LEU A 431 -23.83 10.61 -26.48
N GLY A 432 -23.14 11.63 -25.98
CA GLY A 432 -21.99 11.54 -25.09
C GLY A 432 -22.34 12.03 -23.68
N GLY A 433 -21.42 12.83 -23.11
CA GLY A 433 -21.59 13.46 -21.81
C GLY A 433 -22.74 14.50 -21.79
N HIS A 434 -23.22 14.83 -20.62
CA HIS A 434 -24.23 15.87 -20.44
C HIS A 434 -23.83 16.84 -19.33
N GLY A 435 -24.36 18.05 -19.42
CA GLY A 435 -24.20 19.08 -18.40
C GLY A 435 -25.48 19.89 -18.24
N PRO A 436 -25.46 20.95 -17.41
CA PRO A 436 -26.61 21.79 -17.17
C PRO A 436 -27.13 22.43 -18.46
N GLY A 437 -28.29 21.96 -18.96
CA GLY A 437 -28.98 22.51 -20.16
C GLY A 437 -28.38 22.12 -21.52
N TRP A 438 -27.38 21.25 -21.59
CA TRP A 438 -26.76 20.78 -22.83
C TRP A 438 -26.41 19.29 -22.78
N ILE A 439 -26.29 18.70 -23.99
CA ILE A 439 -25.85 17.32 -24.15
C ILE A 439 -24.83 17.23 -25.29
N GLU A 440 -23.82 16.40 -25.12
CA GLU A 440 -22.81 16.11 -26.11
C GLU A 440 -23.38 15.17 -27.20
N VAL A 441 -23.09 15.48 -28.45
CA VAL A 441 -23.37 14.63 -29.62
C VAL A 441 -22.04 14.14 -30.15
N THR A 442 -21.82 12.82 -30.09
CA THR A 442 -20.58 12.18 -30.55
C THR A 442 -20.62 11.89 -32.05
N ARG A 443 -21.83 11.65 -32.60
CA ARG A 443 -22.06 11.43 -34.04
C ARG A 443 -23.43 11.96 -34.46
N GLY A 444 -23.53 12.39 -35.71
CA GLY A 444 -24.80 12.79 -36.36
C GLY A 444 -24.96 14.29 -36.59
N LEU A 445 -24.14 15.15 -35.95
CA LEU A 445 -24.15 16.60 -36.16
C LEU A 445 -22.73 17.15 -36.29
N ALA A 446 -22.61 18.25 -37.04
CA ALA A 446 -21.38 19.02 -37.17
C ALA A 446 -21.47 20.34 -36.37
N ALA A 447 -20.31 20.86 -35.99
CA ALA A 447 -20.22 22.18 -35.37
C ALA A 447 -20.74 23.24 -36.35
N GLY A 448 -21.65 24.10 -35.87
CA GLY A 448 -22.25 25.16 -36.68
C GLY A 448 -23.61 24.80 -37.28
N ASP A 449 -24.04 23.55 -37.25
CA ASP A 449 -25.38 23.14 -37.67
C ASP A 449 -26.46 23.89 -36.88
N MET A 450 -27.60 24.13 -37.51
CA MET A 450 -28.76 24.72 -36.84
C MET A 450 -29.73 23.61 -36.43
N VAL A 451 -30.17 23.58 -35.17
CA VAL A 451 -31.09 22.57 -34.63
C VAL A 451 -32.35 23.23 -34.05
N ALA A 452 -33.50 22.59 -34.21
CA ALA A 452 -34.74 23.07 -33.63
C ALA A 452 -34.76 22.81 -32.11
N THR A 453 -35.17 23.82 -31.33
CA THR A 453 -35.27 23.73 -29.83
C THR A 453 -36.70 23.85 -29.35
N SER A 454 -37.65 24.27 -30.16
CA SER A 454 -39.08 24.31 -29.81
C SER A 454 -39.93 23.67 -30.88
N GLY A 455 -41.12 23.22 -30.54
CA GLY A 455 -42.06 22.59 -31.47
C GLY A 455 -41.59 21.25 -32.04
N VAL A 456 -40.52 20.67 -31.48
CA VAL A 456 -39.84 19.47 -31.99
C VAL A 456 -40.76 18.24 -32.10
N GLY A 457 -41.79 18.12 -31.23
CA GLY A 457 -42.79 17.03 -31.29
C GLY A 457 -43.76 17.12 -32.49
N GLN A 458 -43.83 18.25 -33.15
CA GLN A 458 -44.71 18.49 -34.33
C GLN A 458 -43.94 18.48 -35.65
N LEU A 459 -42.59 18.36 -35.57
CA LEU A 459 -41.73 18.31 -36.74
C LEU A 459 -41.72 16.93 -37.39
N ALA A 460 -41.75 16.91 -38.70
CA ALA A 460 -41.54 15.72 -39.53
C ALA A 460 -40.41 15.98 -40.51
N ASP A 461 -39.76 14.95 -40.99
CA ASP A 461 -38.70 15.04 -41.98
C ASP A 461 -39.21 15.71 -43.26
N GLY A 462 -38.45 16.68 -43.81
CA GLY A 462 -38.81 17.41 -45.01
C GLY A 462 -39.77 18.58 -44.80
N ARG A 463 -40.21 18.91 -43.58
CA ARG A 463 -41.17 20.01 -43.32
C ARG A 463 -40.51 21.37 -43.46
N LYS A 464 -41.14 22.29 -44.22
CA LYS A 464 -40.72 23.70 -44.35
C LYS A 464 -41.07 24.48 -43.06
N LEU A 465 -40.14 25.28 -42.58
CA LEU A 465 -40.23 26.05 -41.37
C LEU A 465 -40.25 27.55 -41.66
N ALA A 466 -41.02 28.31 -40.84
CA ALA A 466 -40.83 29.75 -40.71
C ALA A 466 -39.81 29.94 -39.56
N GLN A 467 -38.59 30.32 -39.91
CA GLN A 467 -37.53 30.54 -38.90
C GLN A 467 -37.83 31.80 -38.10
N SER A 468 -37.97 31.64 -36.77
CA SER A 468 -37.76 32.76 -35.85
C SER A 468 -36.40 32.50 -35.18
N PRO A 469 -35.36 33.33 -35.42
CA PRO A 469 -34.12 33.17 -34.71
C PRO A 469 -34.38 33.29 -33.19
N ARG A 470 -33.85 32.38 -32.40
CA ARG A 470 -33.89 32.49 -30.94
C ARG A 470 -33.24 33.79 -30.57
N ALA A 471 -33.97 34.60 -29.80
CA ALA A 471 -33.35 35.71 -29.11
C ALA A 471 -32.15 35.13 -28.33
N GLU A 472 -30.99 35.69 -28.57
CA GLU A 472 -29.75 35.38 -27.85
C GLU A 472 -30.06 35.37 -26.37
N PRO A 473 -29.73 34.34 -25.58
CA PRO A 473 -29.97 34.40 -24.15
C PRO A 473 -29.28 35.64 -23.64
N PRO A 474 -29.93 36.44 -22.76
CA PRO A 474 -29.31 37.63 -22.24
C PRO A 474 -27.92 37.22 -21.74
N ALA A 475 -26.90 37.89 -22.27
CA ALA A 475 -25.51 37.67 -21.92
C ALA A 475 -25.46 37.55 -20.39
N ALA A 476 -24.99 36.39 -19.89
CA ALA A 476 -24.95 36.14 -18.48
C ALA A 476 -24.39 37.40 -17.81
N THR A 477 -25.24 38.06 -17.02
CA THR A 477 -24.91 39.29 -16.33
C THR A 477 -23.58 39.05 -15.65
N ARG A 478 -22.55 39.66 -16.21
CA ARG A 478 -21.20 39.63 -15.63
C ARG A 478 -21.41 39.99 -14.18
N PRO A 479 -21.00 39.19 -13.19
CA PRO A 479 -21.16 39.59 -11.81
C PRO A 479 -20.56 40.99 -11.66
N PRO A 480 -21.23 41.94 -10.96
CA PRO A 480 -20.73 43.30 -10.83
C PRO A 480 -19.29 43.20 -10.38
N ALA A 481 -18.40 43.85 -11.14
CA ALA A 481 -16.98 43.93 -10.82
C ALA A 481 -16.90 44.26 -9.34
N ALA A 482 -16.28 43.36 -8.59
CA ALA A 482 -16.04 43.59 -7.16
C ALA A 482 -15.46 44.99 -7.04
N THR A 483 -16.20 45.87 -6.44
CA THR A 483 -15.79 47.22 -6.11
C THR A 483 -14.51 47.08 -5.32
N SER A 484 -13.40 47.55 -5.89
CA SER A 484 -12.11 47.57 -5.20
C SER A 484 -12.31 48.21 -3.84
N PRO A 485 -11.83 47.62 -2.75
CA PRO A 485 -11.92 48.28 -1.46
C PRO A 485 -11.19 49.64 -1.55
N PRO A 486 -11.72 50.71 -0.91
CA PRO A 486 -11.09 52.03 -0.92
C PRO A 486 -9.68 51.89 -0.37
N ALA A 487 -8.70 52.51 -1.04
CA ALA A 487 -7.31 52.58 -0.64
C ALA A 487 -7.21 52.92 0.85
N ALA A 488 -6.61 52.01 1.61
CA ALA A 488 -6.31 52.24 3.01
C ALA A 488 -5.45 53.52 3.12
N THR A 489 -6.00 54.52 3.77
CA THR A 489 -5.33 55.75 4.17
C THR A 489 -4.13 55.35 5.05
N SER A 490 -2.94 55.74 4.62
CA SER A 490 -1.69 55.53 5.35
C SER A 490 -1.79 56.14 6.75
N PRO A 491 -1.37 55.50 7.83
CA PRO A 491 -1.31 56.11 9.14
C PRO A 491 -0.22 57.18 9.17
N PRO A 492 -0.37 58.25 9.99
CA PRO A 492 0.58 59.36 10.06
C PRO A 492 1.92 58.89 10.64
N THR A 493 2.98 59.42 10.07
CA THR A 493 4.38 59.22 10.45
C THR A 493 4.61 59.62 11.91
N GLU A 494 4.82 58.65 12.77
CA GLU A 494 5.20 58.86 14.17
C GLU A 494 6.70 59.22 14.25
N THR A 495 6.97 60.35 14.87
CA THR A 495 8.29 60.98 15.01
C THR A 495 9.21 60.12 15.87
N ARG A 496 10.35 59.75 15.30
CA ARG A 496 11.44 58.97 15.89
C ARG A 496 12.12 59.73 17.03
N ALA A 497 12.00 59.27 18.27
CA ALA A 497 12.81 59.70 19.41
C ALA A 497 14.18 58.92 19.40
N PRO A 498 15.27 59.51 19.92
CA PRO A 498 16.61 58.99 19.70
C PRO A 498 16.98 57.80 20.58
N ALA A 499 17.84 56.94 20.03
CA ALA A 499 18.38 55.71 20.59
C ALA A 499 19.12 55.93 21.91
N GLU A 500 18.76 55.13 22.91
CA GLU A 500 19.50 54.96 24.17
C GLU A 500 20.46 53.76 24.04
N ALA A 501 21.70 53.95 24.46
CA ALA A 501 22.82 53.03 24.33
C ALA A 501 22.69 51.82 25.27
N PRO A 502 23.31 50.68 24.93
CA PRO A 502 23.22 49.46 25.75
C PRO A 502 24.09 49.54 27.00
N ARG A 503 23.49 49.29 28.17
CA ARG A 503 24.18 49.10 29.44
C ARG A 503 24.73 47.68 29.56
N ASN A 504 26.03 47.57 29.84
CA ASN A 504 26.75 46.40 30.25
C ASN A 504 26.24 45.79 31.56
N PRO A 505 26.14 44.50 31.72
CA PRO A 505 25.90 43.88 33.02
C PRO A 505 27.22 43.75 33.83
N ALA A 506 27.16 44.15 35.07
CA ALA A 506 28.22 44.01 36.05
C ALA A 506 28.42 42.54 36.55
N PRO A 507 29.59 42.17 37.07
CA PRO A 507 29.93 40.82 37.43
C PRO A 507 29.35 40.40 38.78
N SER A 508 28.80 39.19 38.86
CA SER A 508 28.37 38.54 40.08
C SER A 508 29.55 37.90 40.83
N THR A 509 29.71 38.34 42.07
CA THR A 509 30.62 37.84 43.09
C THR A 509 30.32 36.41 43.52
N GLN A 510 31.41 35.61 43.67
CA GLN A 510 31.49 34.33 44.34
C GLN A 510 31.11 34.45 45.84
N GLY A 511 30.33 33.50 46.33
CA GLY A 511 30.11 33.24 47.73
C GLY A 511 30.35 31.73 48.04
N ALA A 512 31.30 31.50 48.92
CA ALA A 512 31.83 30.21 49.34
C ALA A 512 30.86 29.38 50.17
N ALA A 513 31.20 28.09 50.19
CA ALA A 513 30.64 27.01 51.02
C ALA A 513 30.68 27.26 52.53
N PRO A 514 30.07 26.38 53.38
CA PRO A 514 30.76 25.13 53.78
C PRO A 514 30.06 23.84 53.35
#